data_f84f0abcdb38adf26bf90144487171c3
#
_entry.id   f84f0abcdb38adf26bf90144487171c3
#
_cell.length_a   1.000
_cell.length_b   1.000
_cell.length_c   1.000
_cell.angle_alpha   90.00
_cell.angle_beta   90.00
_cell.angle_gamma   90.00
#
_symmetry.space_group_name_H-M   'P 1'
#
loop_
_entity.id
_entity.type
_entity.pdbx_description
1 polymer ?
#
loop_
_entity_poly.entity_id
_entity_poly.type
_entity_poly.pdbx_seq_one_letter_code
_entity_poly.pdbx_strand_id
1 'polypeptide(L)'
;MHSPQLNGDKKPSRWKRLWYMGTTWLIHTRLAFHLALLAMILTLPALWLGWQLDDHLHRTVMMGLSPFKSGHLKIFSAFTFFNGDSETIRRLMDLGVLPWWTSPHFRIEFFRYLSSLTMWLDYRLWPDWPSLMHLHSLLWYAGLVAAATCFYRQIMGPAWVAGLAALLYAVDDAHALPAAWLANRNALLAAFFGILCLTAYDGWRRLGKKWCALAHTACLALALLSGELALAVAGYLLAYTLFLDQSRLSRRFLALLPAALVLLAWAILYWSFDFGTKGSGFYINPLISPVEFIRALVHRGPFLLLGQWSPLPAELGTIISGKWILIFFPVLLAFLVFLLFPLIRLDKIARFWLLGMTLSLVPIAGVVPGNRLLLFVGLGAMGLLAQLLSGLIEKPGKFPGRPSWRIPALTLGIFLMLFHLILSPLCLPGVVYSLKPLGEFFASPVKTVSDDPKISRQDLIVVNPPDYLFSINLIGALKILEGKPIARSIRALSGGPVPLEIQRLDQCSLRVKIHGGLFQGVTGRLYRSQEEPLTLGQEIHLRGLSARVTRMDQDYGPEEVVYRFPVPLEDASLRWLKWEKGTYVPFIPPPIGKSVRFSGIDPFDFFQRQGPS
;
A
#
# COMPACT_ATOMS: atom_id res chain seq x y z
N MET A 1 54.03 35.94 39.77
CA MET A 1 54.03 34.48 39.80
C MET A 1 52.74 34.02 40.46
N HIS A 2 51.67 33.76 39.68
CA HIS A 2 50.49 33.04 40.11
C HIS A 2 50.18 32.00 39.03
N SER A 3 50.44 30.73 39.36
CA SER A 3 50.11 29.57 38.54
C SER A 3 48.57 29.38 38.52
N PRO A 4 47.94 29.20 37.34
CA PRO A 4 46.56 28.78 37.32
C PRO A 4 46.51 27.28 37.67
N GLN A 5 45.82 26.92 38.72
CA GLN A 5 45.47 25.54 39.07
C GLN A 5 44.63 24.93 37.93
N LEU A 6 45.14 23.84 37.35
CA LEU A 6 44.44 22.94 36.46
C LEU A 6 43.26 22.32 37.20
N ASN A 7 42.06 22.74 36.85
CA ASN A 7 40.81 22.11 37.26
C ASN A 7 40.80 20.65 36.79
N GLY A 8 40.74 19.73 37.76
CA GLY A 8 40.77 18.29 37.55
C GLY A 8 39.77 17.78 36.51
N ASP A 9 40.28 16.97 35.61
CA ASP A 9 39.53 16.18 34.61
C ASP A 9 38.47 15.31 35.27
N LYS A 10 37.26 15.84 35.43
CA LYS A 10 36.08 15.02 35.71
C LYS A 10 35.82 14.16 34.49
N LYS A 11 36.10 12.84 34.58
CA LYS A 11 35.74 11.87 33.53
C LYS A 11 34.31 12.14 33.07
N PRO A 12 34.06 12.30 31.76
CA PRO A 12 32.71 12.60 31.28
C PRO A 12 31.72 11.53 31.75
N SER A 13 30.53 11.93 32.18
CA SER A 13 29.52 11.00 32.63
C SER A 13 29.23 9.94 31.58
N ARG A 14 28.80 8.73 32.00
CA ARG A 14 28.45 7.60 31.07
C ARG A 14 27.51 8.07 29.97
N TRP A 15 26.54 8.91 30.27
CA TRP A 15 25.58 9.50 29.31
C TRP A 15 26.25 10.43 28.30
N LYS A 16 27.21 11.27 28.70
CA LYS A 16 27.96 12.12 27.77
C LYS A 16 28.82 11.28 26.82
N ARG A 17 29.40 10.17 27.27
CA ARG A 17 30.14 9.24 26.40
C ARG A 17 29.24 8.57 25.40
N LEU A 18 28.07 8.04 25.80
CA LEU A 18 27.10 7.40 24.90
C LEU A 18 26.59 8.41 23.87
N TRP A 19 26.26 9.62 24.28
CA TRP A 19 25.84 10.68 23.36
C TRP A 19 26.93 11.00 22.33
N TYR A 20 28.18 11.16 22.77
CA TYR A 20 29.32 11.43 21.87
C TYR A 20 29.54 10.27 20.88
N MET A 21 29.53 9.03 21.36
CA MET A 21 29.65 7.85 20.49
C MET A 21 28.53 7.79 19.46
N GLY A 22 27.28 8.01 19.87
CA GLY A 22 26.11 7.99 18.98
C GLY A 22 26.21 9.09 17.90
N THR A 23 26.49 10.33 18.31
CA THR A 23 26.62 11.44 17.34
C THR A 23 27.79 11.26 16.40
N THR A 24 28.94 10.71 16.87
CA THR A 24 30.10 10.39 16.04
C THR A 24 29.78 9.30 15.00
N TRP A 25 29.02 8.27 15.39
CA TRP A 25 28.58 7.24 14.46
C TRP A 25 27.61 7.79 13.39
N LEU A 26 26.70 8.67 13.76
CA LEU A 26 25.74 9.31 12.83
C LEU A 26 26.43 10.23 11.81
N ILE A 27 27.63 10.71 12.08
CA ILE A 27 28.45 11.52 11.15
C ILE A 27 29.36 10.63 10.28
N HIS A 28 29.54 9.36 10.64
CA HIS A 28 30.52 8.48 10.01
C HIS A 28 30.35 8.40 8.49
N THR A 29 31.42 8.41 7.71
CA THR A 29 31.38 8.42 6.25
C THR A 29 30.65 7.22 5.64
N ARG A 30 30.74 6.04 6.26
CA ARG A 30 30.10 4.79 5.84
C ARG A 30 28.68 4.61 6.40
N LEU A 31 28.05 5.65 6.94
CA LEU A 31 26.73 5.55 7.55
C LEU A 31 25.69 4.96 6.58
N ALA A 32 25.72 5.34 5.30
CA ALA A 32 24.79 4.81 4.29
C ALA A 32 24.89 3.28 4.18
N PHE A 33 26.08 2.72 4.22
CA PHE A 33 26.28 1.27 4.22
C PHE A 33 25.78 0.62 5.52
N HIS A 34 26.09 1.24 6.68
CA HIS A 34 25.64 0.70 7.97
C HIS A 34 24.10 0.68 8.08
N LEU A 35 23.42 1.74 7.62
CA LEU A 35 21.96 1.82 7.65
C LEU A 35 21.31 0.90 6.62
N ALA A 36 21.88 0.78 5.43
CA ALA A 36 21.42 -0.19 4.42
C ALA A 36 21.50 -1.63 4.95
N LEU A 37 22.61 -1.98 5.60
CA LEU A 37 22.78 -3.29 6.24
C LEU A 37 21.81 -3.49 7.39
N LEU A 38 21.61 -2.49 8.26
CA LEU A 38 20.64 -2.55 9.36
C LEU A 38 19.21 -2.77 8.82
N ALA A 39 18.81 -2.03 7.80
CA ALA A 39 17.50 -2.17 7.16
C ALA A 39 17.30 -3.58 6.58
N MET A 40 18.31 -4.14 5.92
CA MET A 40 18.28 -5.52 5.43
C MET A 40 18.14 -6.52 6.59
N ILE A 41 18.91 -6.37 7.66
CA ILE A 41 18.85 -7.28 8.82
C ILE A 41 17.46 -7.27 9.45
N LEU A 42 16.87 -6.09 9.65
CA LEU A 42 15.53 -5.97 10.25
C LEU A 42 14.43 -6.56 9.35
N THR A 43 14.64 -6.61 8.04
CA THR A 43 13.66 -7.15 7.08
C THR A 43 14.00 -8.55 6.59
N LEU A 44 15.05 -9.20 7.11
CA LEU A 44 15.43 -10.57 6.76
C LEU A 44 14.29 -11.60 6.83
N PRO A 45 13.30 -11.52 7.77
CA PRO A 45 12.18 -12.45 7.78
C PRO A 45 11.44 -12.57 6.44
N ALA A 46 11.56 -11.58 5.55
CA ALA A 46 11.00 -11.65 4.20
C ALA A 46 11.49 -12.87 3.40
N LEU A 47 12.71 -13.34 3.62
CA LEU A 47 13.27 -14.48 2.89
C LEU A 47 12.49 -15.81 3.11
N TRP A 48 11.71 -15.90 4.18
CA TRP A 48 10.92 -17.11 4.56
C TRP A 48 9.42 -16.96 4.31
N LEU A 49 8.98 -15.88 3.65
CA LEU A 49 7.57 -15.64 3.40
C LEU A 49 7.00 -16.55 2.29
N GLY A 50 7.77 -16.81 1.24
CA GLY A 50 7.21 -17.41 0.02
C GLY A 50 6.37 -16.41 -0.77
N TRP A 51 5.48 -16.89 -1.64
CA TRP A 51 4.51 -16.05 -2.34
C TRP A 51 3.31 -15.80 -1.44
N GLN A 52 2.85 -14.56 -1.39
CA GLN A 52 1.76 -14.14 -0.51
C GLN A 52 0.69 -13.37 -1.29
N LEU A 53 -0.58 -13.57 -0.93
CA LEU A 53 -1.72 -12.83 -1.48
C LEU A 53 -1.73 -12.80 -3.03
N ASP A 54 -1.69 -11.59 -3.63
CA ASP A 54 -1.69 -11.38 -5.07
C ASP A 54 -0.36 -11.74 -5.77
N ASP A 55 0.73 -12.06 -5.04
CA ASP A 55 1.93 -12.64 -5.64
C ASP A 55 1.60 -13.91 -6.43
N HIS A 56 0.61 -14.70 -5.98
CA HIS A 56 0.14 -15.88 -6.71
C HIS A 56 -0.53 -15.51 -8.04
N LEU A 57 -1.27 -14.38 -8.08
CA LEU A 57 -1.88 -13.87 -9.32
C LEU A 57 -0.80 -13.37 -10.28
N HIS A 58 0.17 -12.59 -9.77
CA HIS A 58 1.33 -12.17 -10.55
C HIS A 58 2.11 -13.37 -11.11
N ARG A 59 2.28 -14.43 -10.31
CA ARG A 59 2.95 -15.66 -10.73
C ARG A 59 2.21 -16.31 -11.90
N THR A 60 0.88 -16.42 -11.87
CA THR A 60 0.11 -16.96 -13.01
C THR A 60 0.31 -16.15 -14.29
N VAL A 61 0.35 -14.81 -14.18
CA VAL A 61 0.61 -13.91 -15.31
C VAL A 61 2.02 -14.10 -15.86
N MET A 62 3.04 -14.07 -15.00
CA MET A 62 4.45 -14.19 -15.40
C MET A 62 4.79 -15.57 -15.98
N MET A 63 4.16 -16.62 -15.50
CA MET A 63 4.33 -17.98 -16.05
C MET A 63 3.49 -18.21 -17.31
N GLY A 64 2.58 -17.28 -17.68
CA GLY A 64 1.70 -17.41 -18.86
C GLY A 64 0.56 -18.41 -18.67
N LEU A 65 0.17 -18.67 -17.41
CA LEU A 65 -0.92 -19.57 -17.02
C LEU A 65 -2.23 -18.82 -16.78
N SER A 66 -2.18 -17.48 -16.75
CA SER A 66 -3.34 -16.64 -16.50
C SER A 66 -4.38 -16.78 -17.61
N PRO A 67 -5.68 -16.85 -17.29
CA PRO A 67 -6.76 -16.76 -18.26
C PRO A 67 -6.85 -15.35 -18.92
N PHE A 68 -6.15 -14.37 -18.36
CA PHE A 68 -6.05 -13.02 -18.92
C PHE A 68 -5.01 -12.99 -20.03
N LYS A 69 -5.40 -12.57 -21.22
CA LYS A 69 -4.46 -12.22 -22.28
C LYS A 69 -4.20 -10.72 -22.17
N SER A 70 -3.04 -10.34 -21.63
CA SER A 70 -2.56 -8.97 -21.73
C SER A 70 -2.23 -8.66 -23.20
N GLY A 71 -2.67 -7.49 -23.69
CA GLY A 71 -2.24 -6.97 -25.00
C GLY A 71 -0.77 -6.55 -25.02
N HIS A 72 -0.10 -6.54 -23.86
CA HIS A 72 1.29 -6.15 -23.70
C HIS A 72 2.25 -7.34 -23.83
N LEU A 73 3.51 -7.05 -24.17
CA LEU A 73 4.58 -8.03 -24.09
C LEU A 73 4.68 -8.58 -22.67
N LYS A 74 4.88 -9.88 -22.52
CA LYS A 74 4.94 -10.59 -21.22
C LYS A 74 5.86 -9.90 -20.20
N ILE A 75 6.97 -9.32 -20.67
CA ILE A 75 7.94 -8.57 -19.86
C ILE A 75 7.34 -7.32 -19.18
N PHE A 76 6.23 -6.77 -19.69
CA PHE A 76 5.57 -5.57 -19.18
C PHE A 76 4.19 -5.83 -18.59
N SER A 77 3.75 -7.08 -18.50
CA SER A 77 2.37 -7.44 -18.16
C SER A 77 2.11 -7.70 -16.68
N ALA A 78 3.12 -7.57 -15.80
CA ALA A 78 2.93 -7.88 -14.38
C ALA A 78 1.81 -7.07 -13.71
N PHE A 79 1.58 -5.83 -14.14
CA PHE A 79 0.61 -4.91 -13.55
C PHE A 79 -0.55 -4.56 -14.49
N THR A 80 -0.82 -5.41 -15.49
CA THR A 80 -1.94 -5.27 -16.44
C THR A 80 -2.91 -6.43 -16.22
N PHE A 81 -3.95 -6.19 -15.38
CA PHE A 81 -4.86 -7.25 -14.96
C PHE A 81 -6.13 -7.29 -15.82
N PHE A 82 -6.80 -6.15 -16.00
CA PHE A 82 -8.09 -6.05 -16.69
C PHE A 82 -8.09 -4.83 -17.62
N ASN A 83 -8.37 -5.04 -18.89
CA ASN A 83 -8.22 -4.02 -19.96
C ASN A 83 -9.47 -3.18 -20.22
N GLY A 84 -10.58 -3.41 -19.49
CA GLY A 84 -11.84 -2.67 -19.66
C GLY A 84 -12.65 -3.07 -20.91
N ASP A 85 -12.20 -4.08 -21.66
CA ASP A 85 -12.97 -4.61 -22.78
C ASP A 85 -14.18 -5.40 -22.29
N SER A 86 -15.38 -4.97 -22.66
CA SER A 86 -16.63 -5.51 -22.10
C SER A 86 -16.83 -7.00 -22.41
N GLU A 87 -16.35 -7.49 -23.56
CA GLU A 87 -16.46 -8.89 -23.92
C GLU A 87 -15.52 -9.75 -23.07
N THR A 88 -14.28 -9.28 -22.90
CA THR A 88 -13.31 -9.91 -22.00
C THR A 88 -13.81 -9.93 -20.56
N ILE A 89 -14.31 -8.80 -20.04
CA ILE A 89 -14.87 -8.70 -18.69
C ILE A 89 -16.05 -9.67 -18.53
N ARG A 90 -16.96 -9.72 -19.52
CA ARG A 90 -18.08 -10.66 -19.50
C ARG A 90 -17.62 -12.11 -19.44
N ARG A 91 -16.65 -12.50 -20.28
CA ARG A 91 -16.06 -13.83 -20.28
C ARG A 91 -15.45 -14.20 -18.92
N LEU A 92 -14.75 -13.24 -18.27
CA LEU A 92 -14.16 -13.46 -16.95
C LEU A 92 -15.22 -13.58 -15.85
N MET A 93 -16.33 -12.84 -15.96
CA MET A 93 -17.50 -13.02 -15.09
C MET A 93 -18.15 -14.39 -15.31
N ASP A 94 -18.23 -14.88 -16.54
CA ASP A 94 -18.76 -16.22 -16.85
C ASP A 94 -17.87 -17.34 -16.30
N LEU A 95 -16.57 -17.14 -16.18
CA LEU A 95 -15.64 -18.06 -15.52
C LEU A 95 -15.64 -17.91 -13.98
N GLY A 96 -16.20 -16.82 -13.46
CA GLY A 96 -16.16 -16.48 -12.03
C GLY A 96 -14.82 -15.94 -11.55
N VAL A 97 -13.92 -15.57 -12.46
CA VAL A 97 -12.69 -14.83 -12.15
C VAL A 97 -13.03 -13.42 -11.67
N LEU A 98 -14.05 -12.82 -12.30
CA LEU A 98 -14.67 -11.58 -11.84
C LEU A 98 -16.05 -11.88 -11.26
N PRO A 99 -16.46 -11.22 -10.17
CA PRO A 99 -17.78 -11.40 -9.60
C PRO A 99 -18.88 -10.87 -10.53
N TRP A 100 -20.10 -11.38 -10.38
CA TRP A 100 -21.26 -11.01 -11.19
C TRP A 100 -21.60 -9.52 -11.14
N TRP A 101 -21.21 -8.84 -10.10
CA TRP A 101 -21.45 -7.40 -9.91
C TRP A 101 -20.36 -6.51 -10.49
N THR A 102 -19.40 -7.04 -11.24
CA THR A 102 -18.32 -6.27 -11.84
C THR A 102 -18.85 -5.24 -12.85
N SER A 103 -18.25 -4.06 -12.89
CA SER A 103 -18.51 -3.03 -13.91
C SER A 103 -18.23 -3.58 -15.32
N PRO A 104 -19.08 -3.30 -16.33
CA PRO A 104 -18.84 -3.75 -17.70
C PRO A 104 -17.53 -3.25 -18.31
N HIS A 105 -17.05 -2.10 -17.86
CA HIS A 105 -15.81 -1.46 -18.33
C HIS A 105 -14.70 -1.51 -17.27
N PHE A 106 -14.73 -2.55 -16.42
CA PHE A 106 -13.78 -2.71 -15.35
C PHE A 106 -12.35 -2.81 -15.85
N ARG A 107 -11.50 -1.87 -15.42
CA ARG A 107 -10.09 -1.79 -15.80
C ARG A 107 -9.21 -1.64 -14.59
N ILE A 108 -8.12 -2.39 -14.57
CA ILE A 108 -6.97 -2.23 -13.66
C ILE A 108 -5.71 -2.51 -14.46
N GLU A 109 -5.09 -1.45 -14.97
CA GLU A 109 -3.82 -1.48 -15.69
C GLU A 109 -2.93 -0.35 -15.22
N PHE A 110 -1.71 -0.67 -14.80
CA PHE A 110 -0.78 0.31 -14.28
C PHE A 110 0.46 0.42 -15.17
N PHE A 111 0.92 1.67 -15.37
CA PHE A 111 2.10 1.98 -16.17
C PHE A 111 3.40 1.75 -15.37
N ARG A 112 3.69 0.48 -15.01
CA ARG A 112 4.79 0.08 -14.12
C ARG A 112 5.80 -0.82 -14.86
N TYR A 113 6.27 -0.39 -16.01
CA TYR A 113 7.10 -1.20 -16.89
C TYR A 113 8.43 -1.61 -16.27
N LEU A 114 9.12 -0.70 -15.53
CA LEU A 114 10.36 -1.04 -14.87
C LEU A 114 10.15 -2.07 -13.74
N SER A 115 9.08 -1.92 -12.97
CA SER A 115 8.71 -2.90 -11.94
C SER A 115 8.34 -4.25 -12.56
N SER A 116 7.59 -4.25 -13.66
CA SER A 116 7.28 -5.45 -14.43
C SER A 116 8.55 -6.16 -14.92
N LEU A 117 9.51 -5.39 -15.45
CA LEU A 117 10.79 -5.91 -15.90
C LEU A 117 11.55 -6.61 -14.76
N THR A 118 11.58 -6.01 -13.55
CA THR A 118 12.25 -6.64 -12.39
C THR A 118 11.57 -7.93 -11.95
N MET A 119 10.23 -7.98 -12.00
CA MET A 119 9.47 -9.21 -11.71
C MET A 119 9.70 -10.27 -12.80
N TRP A 120 9.65 -9.89 -14.08
CA TRP A 120 9.94 -10.80 -15.19
C TRP A 120 11.35 -11.41 -15.07
N LEU A 121 12.34 -10.59 -14.67
CA LEU A 121 13.70 -11.06 -14.44
C LEU A 121 13.76 -12.12 -13.34
N ASP A 122 13.04 -11.91 -12.22
CA ASP A 122 12.94 -12.89 -11.14
C ASP A 122 12.38 -14.22 -11.61
N TYR A 123 11.25 -14.20 -12.34
CA TYR A 123 10.64 -15.42 -12.86
C TYR A 123 11.44 -16.07 -14.00
N ARG A 124 12.38 -15.32 -14.62
CA ARG A 124 13.29 -15.87 -15.63
C ARG A 124 14.51 -16.55 -15.01
N LEU A 125 15.04 -15.99 -13.92
CA LEU A 125 16.29 -16.46 -13.29
C LEU A 125 16.04 -17.52 -12.22
N TRP A 126 14.99 -17.38 -11.42
CA TRP A 126 14.69 -18.25 -10.27
C TRP A 126 13.19 -18.44 -10.03
N PRO A 127 12.45 -19.04 -11.00
CA PRO A 127 10.98 -19.11 -10.98
C PRO A 127 10.38 -19.81 -9.76
N ASP A 128 11.15 -20.71 -9.12
CA ASP A 128 10.70 -21.52 -7.99
C ASP A 128 11.38 -21.15 -6.65
N TRP A 129 12.14 -20.04 -6.64
CA TRP A 129 12.90 -19.61 -5.47
C TRP A 129 12.43 -18.23 -4.97
N PRO A 130 11.28 -18.16 -4.27
CA PRO A 130 10.76 -16.88 -3.78
C PRO A 130 11.73 -16.17 -2.84
N SER A 131 12.56 -16.90 -2.08
CA SER A 131 13.59 -16.30 -1.21
C SER A 131 14.56 -15.41 -1.99
N LEU A 132 14.94 -15.77 -3.24
CA LEU A 132 15.80 -14.94 -4.09
C LEU A 132 15.05 -13.72 -4.63
N MET A 133 13.74 -13.86 -4.90
CA MET A 133 12.89 -12.73 -5.28
C MET A 133 12.77 -11.72 -4.13
N HIS A 134 12.62 -12.21 -2.89
CA HIS A 134 12.64 -11.36 -1.69
C HIS A 134 14.01 -10.73 -1.47
N LEU A 135 15.11 -11.48 -1.63
CA LEU A 135 16.46 -10.91 -1.55
C LEU A 135 16.63 -9.76 -2.53
N HIS A 136 16.15 -9.90 -3.77
CA HIS A 136 16.16 -8.83 -4.77
C HIS A 136 15.36 -7.60 -4.27
N SER A 137 14.20 -7.77 -3.64
CA SER A 137 13.47 -6.67 -3.01
C SER A 137 14.24 -6.01 -1.87
N LEU A 138 14.91 -6.80 -1.01
CA LEU A 138 15.73 -6.29 0.08
C LEU A 138 16.95 -5.50 -0.42
N LEU A 139 17.55 -5.88 -1.55
CA LEU A 139 18.61 -5.11 -2.19
C LEU A 139 18.10 -3.74 -2.67
N TRP A 140 16.89 -3.67 -3.25
CA TRP A 140 16.27 -2.39 -3.59
C TRP A 140 15.98 -1.55 -2.35
N TYR A 141 15.51 -2.17 -1.26
CA TYR A 141 15.29 -1.48 0.01
C TYR A 141 16.60 -0.95 0.61
N ALA A 142 17.66 -1.72 0.61
CA ALA A 142 19.01 -1.28 1.01
C ALA A 142 19.49 -0.10 0.17
N GLY A 143 19.31 -0.17 -1.14
CA GLY A 143 19.61 0.93 -2.07
C GLY A 143 18.80 2.19 -1.76
N LEU A 144 17.51 2.06 -1.48
CA LEU A 144 16.63 3.16 -1.08
C LEU A 144 17.12 3.84 0.20
N VAL A 145 17.44 3.06 1.24
CA VAL A 145 17.97 3.58 2.52
C VAL A 145 19.32 4.28 2.32
N ALA A 146 20.21 3.72 1.51
CA ALA A 146 21.48 4.35 1.16
C ALA A 146 21.27 5.68 0.42
N ALA A 147 20.37 5.71 -0.58
CA ALA A 147 20.03 6.93 -1.33
C ALA A 147 19.42 8.00 -0.41
N ALA A 148 18.49 7.63 0.47
CA ALA A 148 17.90 8.55 1.46
C ALA A 148 18.96 9.10 2.42
N THR A 149 19.88 8.26 2.89
CA THR A 149 20.99 8.69 3.75
C THR A 149 21.87 9.74 3.05
N CYS A 150 22.22 9.48 1.79
CA CYS A 150 22.99 10.44 0.99
C CYS A 150 22.21 11.74 0.78
N PHE A 151 20.93 11.67 0.51
CA PHE A 151 20.08 12.82 0.30
C PHE A 151 19.91 13.68 1.56
N TYR A 152 19.65 13.08 2.74
CA TYR A 152 19.62 13.82 4.00
C TYR A 152 20.94 14.54 4.27
N ARG A 153 22.06 13.85 4.08
CA ARG A 153 23.39 14.47 4.26
C ARG A 153 23.67 15.58 3.27
N GLN A 154 23.18 15.45 2.06
CA GLN A 154 23.34 16.46 1.03
C GLN A 154 22.52 17.72 1.34
N ILE A 155 21.27 17.58 1.83
CA ILE A 155 20.37 18.70 2.15
C ILE A 155 20.70 19.35 3.48
N MET A 156 20.94 18.55 4.53
CA MET A 156 21.11 19.02 5.91
C MET A 156 22.58 19.20 6.31
N GLY A 157 23.53 18.84 5.43
CA GLY A 157 24.95 18.81 5.71
C GLY A 157 25.39 17.53 6.46
N PRO A 158 26.71 17.30 6.58
CA PRO A 158 27.29 16.12 7.23
C PRO A 158 27.24 16.22 8.76
N ALA A 159 26.08 16.56 9.32
CA ALA A 159 25.81 16.69 10.75
C ALA A 159 25.09 15.44 11.30
N TRP A 160 25.17 15.23 12.60
CA TRP A 160 24.47 14.12 13.26
C TRP A 160 22.95 14.15 13.05
N VAL A 161 22.38 15.33 12.83
CA VAL A 161 20.95 15.54 12.53
C VAL A 161 20.56 14.85 11.23
N ALA A 162 21.38 14.97 10.19
CA ALA A 162 21.18 14.29 8.92
C ALA A 162 21.30 12.76 9.08
N GLY A 163 22.25 12.30 9.90
CA GLY A 163 22.39 10.89 10.24
C GLY A 163 21.23 10.36 11.04
N LEU A 164 20.68 11.16 11.95
CA LEU A 164 19.48 10.81 12.73
C LEU A 164 18.25 10.68 11.79
N ALA A 165 18.03 11.63 10.90
CA ALA A 165 16.95 11.54 9.90
C ALA A 165 17.06 10.27 9.07
N ALA A 166 18.28 9.93 8.64
CA ALA A 166 18.54 8.71 7.88
C ALA A 166 18.31 7.43 8.70
N LEU A 167 18.70 7.42 9.97
CA LEU A 167 18.45 6.29 10.89
C LEU A 167 16.94 6.09 11.10
N LEU A 168 16.21 7.17 11.42
CA LEU A 168 14.75 7.13 11.60
C LEU A 168 14.06 6.56 10.34
N TYR A 169 14.47 7.01 9.16
CA TYR A 169 13.94 6.50 7.89
C TYR A 169 14.30 5.02 7.64
N ALA A 170 15.51 4.60 8.00
CA ALA A 170 15.97 3.23 7.77
C ALA A 170 15.26 2.18 8.62
N VAL A 171 14.77 2.57 9.81
CA VAL A 171 14.13 1.65 10.77
C VAL A 171 12.61 1.85 10.89
N ASP A 172 12.01 2.61 9.98
CA ASP A 172 10.58 2.90 9.95
C ASP A 172 9.79 1.64 9.57
N ASP A 173 8.84 1.22 10.41
CA ASP A 173 8.00 0.06 10.19
C ASP A 173 7.00 0.23 9.04
N ALA A 174 6.72 1.46 8.60
CA ALA A 174 5.97 1.74 7.37
C ALA A 174 6.62 1.12 6.12
N HIS A 175 7.92 0.82 6.16
CA HIS A 175 8.65 0.20 5.07
C HIS A 175 8.52 -1.34 5.02
N ALA A 176 7.88 -1.97 6.02
CA ALA A 176 7.78 -3.42 6.13
C ALA A 176 7.14 -4.08 4.90
N LEU A 177 5.93 -3.65 4.54
CA LEU A 177 5.21 -4.22 3.38
C LEU A 177 5.90 -3.92 2.04
N PRO A 178 6.36 -2.70 1.73
CA PRO A 178 7.17 -2.46 0.54
C PRO A 178 8.40 -3.36 0.41
N ALA A 179 9.08 -3.67 1.51
CA ALA A 179 10.26 -4.53 1.52
C ALA A 179 9.91 -6.03 1.41
N ALA A 180 8.81 -6.46 2.03
CA ALA A 180 8.44 -7.85 2.20
C ALA A 180 7.52 -8.40 1.11
N TRP A 181 6.61 -7.59 0.58
CA TRP A 181 5.60 -8.02 -0.38
C TRP A 181 6.10 -7.84 -1.82
N LEU A 182 6.26 -8.94 -2.57
CA LEU A 182 6.84 -8.91 -3.92
C LEU A 182 6.04 -8.03 -4.88
N ALA A 183 4.71 -8.08 -4.83
CA ALA A 183 3.83 -7.22 -5.62
C ALA A 183 4.01 -5.72 -5.32
N ASN A 184 4.51 -5.37 -4.12
CA ASN A 184 4.70 -3.99 -3.70
C ASN A 184 6.14 -3.46 -3.92
N ARG A 185 7.04 -4.22 -4.54
CA ARG A 185 8.41 -3.78 -4.91
C ARG A 185 8.40 -2.51 -5.75
N ASN A 186 7.35 -2.28 -6.53
CA ASN A 186 7.17 -1.07 -7.33
C ASN A 186 7.32 0.22 -6.50
N ALA A 187 6.89 0.22 -5.24
CA ALA A 187 7.01 1.35 -4.34
C ALA A 187 8.48 1.62 -3.96
N LEU A 188 9.29 0.57 -3.73
CA LEU A 188 10.73 0.70 -3.45
C LEU A 188 11.48 1.30 -4.63
N LEU A 189 11.22 0.78 -5.84
CA LEU A 189 11.84 1.28 -7.07
C LEU A 189 11.47 2.75 -7.32
N ALA A 190 10.18 3.09 -7.21
CA ALA A 190 9.70 4.45 -7.40
C ALA A 190 10.34 5.42 -6.40
N ALA A 191 10.45 5.02 -5.12
CA ALA A 191 11.08 5.83 -4.08
C ALA A 191 12.60 5.93 -4.27
N PHE A 192 13.29 4.83 -4.62
CA PHE A 192 14.73 4.82 -4.88
C PHE A 192 15.10 5.80 -5.99
N PHE A 193 14.50 5.65 -7.18
CA PHE A 193 14.79 6.54 -8.30
C PHE A 193 14.25 7.96 -8.05
N GLY A 194 13.16 8.12 -7.33
CA GLY A 194 12.64 9.42 -6.91
C GLY A 194 13.61 10.19 -6.01
N ILE A 195 14.22 9.52 -5.02
CA ILE A 195 15.24 10.15 -4.15
C ILE A 195 16.52 10.44 -4.91
N LEU A 196 16.93 9.57 -5.83
CA LEU A 196 18.06 9.85 -6.73
C LEU A 196 17.79 11.07 -7.63
N CYS A 197 16.56 11.22 -8.13
CA CYS A 197 16.11 12.40 -8.86
C CYS A 197 16.29 13.67 -8.02
N LEU A 198 15.82 13.68 -6.77
CA LEU A 198 15.95 14.82 -5.85
C LEU A 198 17.41 15.11 -5.52
N THR A 199 18.23 14.08 -5.30
CA THR A 199 19.68 14.20 -5.06
C THR A 199 20.39 14.82 -6.25
N ALA A 200 20.07 14.36 -7.46
CA ALA A 200 20.64 14.90 -8.69
C ALA A 200 20.15 16.35 -8.95
N TYR A 201 18.86 16.64 -8.66
CA TYR A 201 18.33 18.00 -8.78
C TYR A 201 19.09 18.99 -7.89
N ASP A 202 19.32 18.66 -6.61
CA ASP A 202 20.14 19.48 -5.71
C ASP A 202 21.60 19.59 -6.20
N GLY A 203 22.18 18.48 -6.71
CA GLY A 203 23.50 18.47 -7.32
C GLY A 203 23.63 19.42 -8.50
N TRP A 204 22.58 19.54 -9.31
CA TRP A 204 22.53 20.50 -10.41
C TRP A 204 22.35 21.94 -9.91
N ARG A 205 21.35 22.17 -9.04
CA ARG A 205 20.94 23.53 -8.67
C ARG A 205 21.87 24.20 -7.67
N ARG A 206 22.35 23.47 -6.68
CA ARG A 206 23.18 23.99 -5.59
C ARG A 206 24.68 23.77 -5.82
N LEU A 207 25.06 22.59 -6.35
CA LEU A 207 26.47 22.24 -6.55
C LEU A 207 26.97 22.53 -7.97
N GLY A 208 26.12 23.01 -8.88
CA GLY A 208 26.48 23.42 -10.25
C GLY A 208 26.88 22.27 -11.18
N LYS A 209 26.67 21.01 -10.80
CA LYS A 209 27.07 19.83 -11.59
C LYS A 209 26.13 19.65 -12.79
N LYS A 210 26.53 20.06 -13.98
CA LYS A 210 25.69 20.07 -15.20
C LYS A 210 25.15 18.68 -15.57
N TRP A 211 25.91 17.60 -15.41
CA TRP A 211 25.46 16.22 -15.70
C TRP A 211 24.28 15.79 -14.82
N CYS A 212 24.16 16.39 -13.63
CA CYS A 212 23.04 16.12 -12.74
C CYS A 212 21.69 16.61 -13.32
N ALA A 213 21.69 17.55 -14.27
CA ALA A 213 20.47 17.95 -14.97
C ALA A 213 19.91 16.81 -15.83
N LEU A 214 20.77 16.03 -16.49
CA LEU A 214 20.34 14.83 -17.21
C LEU A 214 19.97 13.70 -16.24
N ALA A 215 20.81 13.51 -15.21
CA ALA A 215 20.59 12.44 -14.24
C ALA A 215 19.24 12.58 -13.50
N HIS A 216 18.86 13.80 -13.07
CA HIS A 216 17.57 14.00 -12.40
C HIS A 216 16.39 13.70 -13.33
N THR A 217 16.46 14.07 -14.61
CA THR A 217 15.44 13.81 -15.62
C THR A 217 15.31 12.31 -15.88
N ALA A 218 16.42 11.60 -16.05
CA ALA A 218 16.45 10.16 -16.24
C ALA A 218 15.92 9.40 -15.01
N CYS A 219 16.32 9.80 -13.80
CA CYS A 219 15.84 9.19 -12.57
C CYS A 219 14.33 9.43 -12.36
N LEU A 220 13.80 10.61 -12.74
CA LEU A 220 12.35 10.86 -12.69
C LEU A 220 11.61 9.94 -13.64
N ALA A 221 12.10 9.76 -14.87
CA ALA A 221 11.51 8.83 -15.83
C ALA A 221 11.51 7.38 -15.30
N LEU A 222 12.65 6.92 -14.74
CA LEU A 222 12.74 5.59 -14.13
C LEU A 222 11.81 5.43 -12.92
N ALA A 223 11.65 6.48 -12.10
CA ALA A 223 10.72 6.48 -10.98
C ALA A 223 9.26 6.32 -11.45
N LEU A 224 8.84 7.08 -12.46
CA LEU A 224 7.50 7.02 -13.04
C LEU A 224 7.23 5.69 -13.75
N LEU A 225 8.22 5.11 -14.42
CA LEU A 225 8.14 3.76 -15.00
C LEU A 225 8.10 2.64 -13.93
N SER A 226 8.42 2.98 -12.68
CA SER A 226 8.33 2.05 -11.55
C SER A 226 6.96 2.06 -10.88
N GLY A 227 6.30 3.22 -10.80
CA GLY A 227 4.98 3.32 -10.20
C GLY A 227 4.51 4.75 -9.98
N GLU A 228 3.20 4.92 -9.86
CA GLU A 228 2.50 6.21 -9.70
C GLU A 228 2.87 6.95 -8.41
N LEU A 229 3.41 6.23 -7.41
CA LEU A 229 3.96 6.81 -6.18
C LEU A 229 5.05 7.87 -6.48
N ALA A 230 5.77 7.72 -7.61
CA ALA A 230 6.79 8.67 -8.05
C ALA A 230 6.27 10.09 -8.31
N LEU A 231 4.95 10.28 -8.50
CA LEU A 231 4.34 11.61 -8.61
C LEU A 231 4.61 12.49 -7.37
N ALA A 232 4.87 11.88 -6.21
CA ALA A 232 5.28 12.58 -4.99
C ALA A 232 6.56 13.40 -5.17
N VAL A 233 7.45 13.01 -6.10
CA VAL A 233 8.69 13.73 -6.41
C VAL A 233 8.41 15.16 -6.88
N ALA A 234 7.31 15.38 -7.63
CA ALA A 234 6.91 16.71 -8.09
C ALA A 234 6.67 17.67 -6.91
N GLY A 235 6.06 17.18 -5.83
CA GLY A 235 5.85 17.95 -4.60
C GLY A 235 7.18 18.37 -3.94
N TYR A 236 8.15 17.47 -3.89
CA TYR A 236 9.49 17.77 -3.37
C TYR A 236 10.28 18.71 -4.28
N LEU A 237 10.19 18.59 -5.61
CA LEU A 237 10.81 19.51 -6.56
C LEU A 237 10.24 20.93 -6.41
N LEU A 238 8.93 21.05 -6.25
CA LEU A 238 8.27 22.33 -5.97
C LEU A 238 8.73 22.91 -4.63
N ALA A 239 8.76 22.10 -3.57
CA ALA A 239 9.24 22.52 -2.25
C ALA A 239 10.72 22.98 -2.29
N TYR A 240 11.57 22.28 -3.05
CA TYR A 240 12.96 22.67 -3.27
C TYR A 240 13.07 24.03 -3.97
N THR A 241 12.31 24.22 -5.04
CA THR A 241 12.27 25.45 -5.82
C THR A 241 11.85 26.66 -4.97
N LEU A 242 10.89 26.46 -4.06
CA LEU A 242 10.39 27.53 -3.20
C LEU A 242 11.35 27.89 -2.06
N PHE A 243 11.98 26.90 -1.43
CA PHE A 243 12.68 27.12 -0.16
C PHE A 243 14.21 26.95 -0.23
N LEU A 244 14.74 26.08 -1.10
CA LEU A 244 16.17 25.76 -1.12
C LEU A 244 16.93 26.40 -2.29
N ASP A 245 16.31 26.56 -3.45
CA ASP A 245 16.96 27.22 -4.59
C ASP A 245 17.15 28.72 -4.31
N GLN A 246 18.38 29.22 -4.45
CA GLN A 246 18.75 30.59 -4.16
C GLN A 246 18.83 31.48 -5.41
N SER A 247 18.56 30.94 -6.59
CA SER A 247 18.59 31.68 -7.84
C SER A 247 17.38 32.63 -7.98
N ARG A 248 17.34 33.47 -9.02
CA ARG A 248 16.18 34.34 -9.32
C ARG A 248 14.92 33.49 -9.58
N LEU A 249 13.76 33.97 -9.17
CA LEU A 249 12.47 33.26 -9.27
C LEU A 249 12.22 32.66 -10.66
N SER A 250 12.42 33.45 -11.73
CA SER A 250 12.24 32.97 -13.10
C SER A 250 13.14 31.76 -13.42
N ARG A 251 14.42 31.78 -12.98
CA ARG A 251 15.35 30.68 -13.19
C ARG A 251 15.02 29.44 -12.34
N ARG A 252 14.42 29.63 -11.15
CA ARG A 252 13.97 28.53 -10.29
C ARG A 252 12.86 27.75 -10.97
N PHE A 253 11.81 28.44 -11.45
CA PHE A 253 10.70 27.80 -12.14
C PHE A 253 11.10 27.24 -13.51
N LEU A 254 11.97 27.92 -14.26
CA LEU A 254 12.51 27.40 -15.51
C LEU A 254 13.28 26.09 -15.31
N ALA A 255 13.94 25.91 -14.15
CA ALA A 255 14.65 24.69 -13.84
C ALA A 255 13.72 23.47 -13.57
N LEU A 256 12.42 23.69 -13.35
CA LEU A 256 11.44 22.61 -13.29
C LEU A 256 11.03 22.10 -14.68
N LEU A 257 11.34 22.84 -15.76
CA LEU A 257 10.89 22.49 -17.10
C LEU A 257 11.29 21.07 -17.54
N PRO A 258 12.52 20.57 -17.34
CA PRO A 258 12.86 19.19 -17.69
C PRO A 258 11.99 18.15 -16.95
N ALA A 259 11.74 18.36 -15.65
CA ALA A 259 10.86 17.49 -14.88
C ALA A 259 9.40 17.59 -15.35
N ALA A 260 8.91 18.81 -15.62
CA ALA A 260 7.57 19.04 -16.14
C ALA A 260 7.35 18.37 -17.50
N LEU A 261 8.36 18.39 -18.40
CA LEU A 261 8.29 17.70 -19.69
C LEU A 261 8.24 16.18 -19.52
N VAL A 262 8.99 15.59 -18.57
CA VAL A 262 8.91 14.15 -18.28
C VAL A 262 7.56 13.78 -17.70
N LEU A 263 7.03 14.57 -16.75
CA LEU A 263 5.69 14.36 -16.16
C LEU A 263 4.60 14.47 -17.23
N LEU A 264 4.70 15.46 -18.11
CA LEU A 264 3.75 15.65 -19.21
C LEU A 264 3.81 14.48 -20.21
N ALA A 265 5.01 14.07 -20.62
CA ALA A 265 5.18 12.93 -21.52
C ALA A 265 4.61 11.64 -20.89
N TRP A 266 4.89 11.41 -19.60
CA TRP A 266 4.32 10.29 -18.87
C TRP A 266 2.79 10.38 -18.81
N ALA A 267 2.21 11.55 -18.53
CA ALA A 267 0.76 11.75 -18.49
C ALA A 267 0.11 11.50 -19.86
N ILE A 268 0.74 12.00 -20.93
CA ILE A 268 0.26 11.76 -22.30
C ILE A 268 0.26 10.26 -22.62
N LEU A 269 1.36 9.54 -22.33
CA LEU A 269 1.44 8.09 -22.52
C LEU A 269 0.41 7.36 -21.67
N TYR A 270 0.29 7.74 -20.37
CA TYR A 270 -0.66 7.14 -19.45
C TYR A 270 -2.11 7.22 -19.96
N TRP A 271 -2.48 8.36 -20.53
CA TRP A 271 -3.83 8.57 -21.09
C TRP A 271 -4.00 7.98 -22.49
N SER A 272 -3.01 8.14 -23.36
CA SER A 272 -3.09 7.62 -24.74
C SER A 272 -3.23 6.10 -24.78
N PHE A 273 -2.63 5.40 -23.80
CA PHE A 273 -2.75 3.96 -23.65
C PHE A 273 -3.82 3.55 -22.64
N ASP A 274 -4.62 4.51 -22.14
CA ASP A 274 -5.75 4.29 -21.23
C ASP A 274 -5.37 3.52 -19.95
N PHE A 275 -4.16 3.78 -19.38
CA PHE A 275 -3.75 3.24 -18.11
C PHE A 275 -4.55 3.80 -16.93
N GLY A 276 -4.56 3.08 -15.82
CA GLY A 276 -5.26 3.43 -14.59
C GLY A 276 -6.37 2.45 -14.26
N THR A 277 -7.37 2.96 -13.58
CA THR A 277 -8.50 2.17 -13.11
C THR A 277 -9.81 2.81 -13.57
N LYS A 278 -10.75 1.96 -14.05
CA LYS A 278 -12.13 2.35 -14.37
C LYS A 278 -13.10 1.34 -13.77
N GLY A 279 -14.27 1.80 -13.36
CA GLY A 279 -15.31 0.95 -12.76
C GLY A 279 -14.93 0.37 -11.39
N SER A 280 -13.85 0.82 -10.76
CA SER A 280 -13.42 0.41 -9.43
C SER A 280 -13.65 1.53 -8.42
N GLY A 281 -14.23 1.21 -7.26
CA GLY A 281 -14.33 2.16 -6.14
C GLY A 281 -13.15 2.09 -5.16
N PHE A 282 -12.17 1.22 -5.43
CA PHE A 282 -10.96 1.07 -4.61
C PHE A 282 -9.93 2.17 -4.90
N TYR A 283 -9.89 2.63 -6.18
CA TYR A 283 -9.01 3.69 -6.66
C TYR A 283 -9.85 4.87 -7.14
N ILE A 284 -9.53 6.08 -6.66
CA ILE A 284 -10.22 7.31 -7.05
C ILE A 284 -9.30 8.10 -7.97
N ASN A 285 -9.72 8.27 -9.23
CA ASN A 285 -8.97 9.05 -10.19
C ASN A 285 -9.31 10.54 -10.04
N PRO A 286 -8.34 11.43 -9.72
CA PRO A 286 -8.60 12.85 -9.50
C PRO A 286 -9.14 13.60 -10.72
N LEU A 287 -8.93 13.07 -11.93
CA LEU A 287 -9.35 13.69 -13.17
C LEU A 287 -10.76 13.28 -13.60
N ILE A 288 -11.19 12.08 -13.19
CA ILE A 288 -12.55 11.58 -13.46
C ILE A 288 -13.49 12.06 -12.35
N SER A 289 -13.10 11.90 -11.07
CA SER A 289 -13.93 12.19 -9.90
C SER A 289 -13.24 13.18 -8.94
N PRO A 290 -13.02 14.46 -9.35
CA PRO A 290 -12.23 15.42 -8.57
C PRO A 290 -12.83 15.71 -7.20
N VAL A 291 -14.15 15.78 -7.08
CA VAL A 291 -14.83 16.05 -5.80
C VAL A 291 -14.65 14.89 -4.83
N GLU A 292 -14.79 13.66 -5.29
CA GLU A 292 -14.57 12.46 -4.48
C GLU A 292 -13.10 12.33 -4.07
N PHE A 293 -12.18 12.69 -4.98
CA PHE A 293 -10.76 12.71 -4.67
C PHE A 293 -10.43 13.73 -3.58
N ILE A 294 -10.99 14.95 -3.62
CA ILE A 294 -10.80 15.94 -2.56
C ILE A 294 -11.39 15.44 -1.23
N ARG A 295 -12.57 14.82 -1.25
CA ARG A 295 -13.16 14.20 -0.05
C ARG A 295 -12.24 13.10 0.49
N ALA A 296 -11.71 12.25 -0.38
CA ALA A 296 -10.76 11.21 -0.01
C ALA A 296 -9.47 11.79 0.59
N LEU A 297 -8.91 12.85 -0.01
CA LEU A 297 -7.73 13.53 0.52
C LEU A 297 -7.97 14.11 1.92
N VAL A 298 -9.09 14.77 2.12
CA VAL A 298 -9.47 15.34 3.44
C VAL A 298 -9.71 14.25 4.47
N HIS A 299 -10.32 13.12 4.08
CA HIS A 299 -10.63 12.01 4.98
C HIS A 299 -9.40 11.11 5.25
N ARG A 300 -8.66 10.72 4.21
CA ARG A 300 -7.55 9.75 4.28
C ARG A 300 -6.22 10.40 4.65
N GLY A 301 -5.99 11.65 4.25
CA GLY A 301 -4.75 12.37 4.51
C GLY A 301 -4.35 12.42 5.98
N PRO A 302 -5.26 12.74 6.92
CA PRO A 302 -4.99 12.68 8.35
C PRO A 302 -4.53 11.29 8.83
N PHE A 303 -5.15 10.20 8.37
CA PHE A 303 -4.73 8.83 8.74
C PHE A 303 -3.34 8.50 8.21
N LEU A 304 -3.03 8.91 6.98
CA LEU A 304 -1.70 8.75 6.39
C LEU A 304 -0.64 9.53 7.19
N LEU A 305 -0.95 10.75 7.62
CA LEU A 305 -0.05 11.52 8.49
C LEU A 305 0.10 10.87 9.86
N LEU A 306 -0.99 10.39 10.47
CA LEU A 306 -0.92 9.68 11.75
C LEU A 306 -0.14 8.39 11.66
N GLY A 307 -0.35 7.59 10.61
CA GLY A 307 0.43 6.38 10.37
C GLY A 307 1.93 6.65 10.31
N GLN A 308 2.34 7.88 9.92
CA GLN A 308 3.73 8.28 9.91
C GLN A 308 4.23 8.84 11.26
N TRP A 309 3.36 9.48 12.05
CA TRP A 309 3.75 10.19 13.28
C TRP A 309 3.30 9.49 14.56
N SER A 310 2.70 8.31 14.49
CA SER A 310 2.21 7.57 15.65
C SER A 310 2.29 6.05 15.42
N PRO A 311 2.17 5.23 16.48
CA PRO A 311 2.10 3.78 16.33
C PRO A 311 0.78 3.26 15.73
N LEU A 312 -0.14 4.16 15.36
CA LEU A 312 -1.43 3.77 14.78
C LEU A 312 -1.26 3.58 13.27
N PRO A 313 -1.56 2.39 12.72
CA PRO A 313 -1.42 2.16 11.29
C PRO A 313 -2.45 2.97 10.49
N ALA A 314 -2.04 3.48 9.32
CA ALA A 314 -2.90 4.25 8.43
C ALA A 314 -4.12 3.45 7.92
N GLU A 315 -4.03 2.13 7.93
CA GLU A 315 -5.09 1.16 7.63
C GLU A 315 -6.33 1.35 8.51
N LEU A 316 -6.19 1.89 9.72
CA LEU A 316 -7.32 2.23 10.59
C LEU A 316 -8.33 3.18 9.91
N GLY A 317 -7.87 3.99 8.96
CA GLY A 317 -8.74 4.84 8.14
C GLY A 317 -9.75 4.08 7.27
N THR A 318 -9.62 2.75 7.14
CA THR A 318 -10.59 1.90 6.45
C THR A 318 -11.64 1.32 7.38
N ILE A 319 -11.33 1.22 8.67
CA ILE A 319 -12.15 0.53 9.67
C ILE A 319 -12.93 1.54 10.52
N ILE A 320 -12.27 2.65 10.88
CA ILE A 320 -12.86 3.66 11.74
C ILE A 320 -13.70 4.61 10.90
N SER A 321 -15.00 4.46 10.95
CA SER A 321 -15.99 5.41 10.43
C SER A 321 -16.67 6.12 11.61
N GLY A 322 -16.72 7.45 11.57
CA GLY A 322 -17.48 8.16 12.60
C GLY A 322 -17.19 9.67 12.67
N LYS A 323 -18.16 10.41 13.20
CA LYS A 323 -18.09 11.88 13.36
C LYS A 323 -16.92 12.33 14.25
N TRP A 324 -16.46 11.48 15.16
CA TRP A 324 -15.34 11.76 16.07
C TRP A 324 -14.00 11.96 15.34
N ILE A 325 -13.81 11.29 14.20
CA ILE A 325 -12.62 11.45 13.36
C ILE A 325 -12.52 12.89 12.84
N LEU A 326 -13.64 13.45 12.40
CA LEU A 326 -13.70 14.82 11.87
C LEU A 326 -13.36 15.89 12.92
N ILE A 327 -13.43 15.56 14.20
CA ILE A 327 -13.08 16.48 15.30
C ILE A 327 -11.67 16.19 15.79
N PHE A 328 -11.34 14.93 16.06
CA PHE A 328 -10.06 14.53 16.66
C PHE A 328 -8.87 14.85 15.74
N PHE A 329 -8.98 14.58 14.43
CA PHE A 329 -7.87 14.80 13.50
C PHE A 329 -7.49 16.26 13.28
N PRO A 330 -8.40 17.19 13.05
CA PRO A 330 -8.06 18.61 12.96
C PRO A 330 -7.39 19.13 14.23
N VAL A 331 -7.81 18.67 15.40
CA VAL A 331 -7.20 19.06 16.68
C VAL A 331 -5.77 18.54 16.77
N LEU A 332 -5.55 17.27 16.44
CA LEU A 332 -4.20 16.69 16.44
C LEU A 332 -3.30 17.35 15.39
N LEU A 333 -3.81 17.58 14.19
CA LEU A 333 -3.07 18.28 13.13
C LEU A 333 -2.72 19.70 13.57
N ALA A 334 -3.67 20.44 14.15
CA ALA A 334 -3.44 21.78 14.71
C ALA A 334 -2.38 21.74 15.81
N PHE A 335 -2.39 20.72 16.67
CA PHE A 335 -1.39 20.54 17.71
C PHE A 335 0.00 20.25 17.10
N LEU A 336 0.12 19.38 16.11
CA LEU A 336 1.39 19.14 15.41
C LEU A 336 1.91 20.40 14.72
N VAL A 337 1.02 21.15 14.05
CA VAL A 337 1.38 22.43 13.44
C VAL A 337 1.86 23.43 14.49
N PHE A 338 1.18 23.55 15.62
CA PHE A 338 1.58 24.40 16.74
C PHE A 338 2.99 24.04 17.24
N LEU A 339 3.30 22.76 17.40
CA LEU A 339 4.60 22.30 17.86
C LEU A 339 5.72 22.51 16.82
N LEU A 340 5.44 22.28 15.55
CA LEU A 340 6.40 22.45 14.47
C LEU A 340 6.53 23.93 14.01
N PHE A 341 5.58 24.79 14.35
CA PHE A 341 5.55 26.18 13.87
C PHE A 341 6.83 26.97 14.10
N PRO A 342 7.47 26.95 15.29
CA PRO A 342 8.73 27.65 15.51
C PRO A 342 9.85 27.16 14.60
N LEU A 343 9.94 25.86 14.37
CA LEU A 343 10.92 25.26 13.46
C LEU A 343 10.67 25.71 12.02
N ILE A 344 9.44 25.60 11.55
CA ILE A 344 9.03 25.96 10.19
C ILE A 344 9.27 27.44 9.92
N ARG A 345 9.01 28.32 10.91
CA ARG A 345 9.24 29.75 10.79
C ARG A 345 10.71 30.11 10.63
N LEU A 346 11.61 29.38 11.30
CA LEU A 346 13.03 29.69 11.39
C LEU A 346 13.90 29.01 10.33
N ASP A 347 13.48 27.83 9.81
CA ASP A 347 14.34 27.00 9.00
C ASP A 347 13.72 26.69 7.61
N LYS A 348 14.47 27.01 6.55
CA LYS A 348 14.07 26.77 5.16
C LYS A 348 14.05 25.27 4.83
N ILE A 349 14.95 24.50 5.43
CA ILE A 349 15.02 23.04 5.23
C ILE A 349 13.78 22.39 5.87
N ALA A 350 13.33 22.89 7.04
CA ALA A 350 12.09 22.40 7.63
C ALA A 350 10.86 22.69 6.76
N ARG A 351 10.81 23.87 6.11
CA ARG A 351 9.74 24.19 5.15
C ARG A 351 9.75 23.26 3.94
N PHE A 352 10.95 22.94 3.45
CA PHE A 352 11.14 21.99 2.36
C PHE A 352 10.59 20.60 2.73
N TRP A 353 10.96 20.07 3.90
CA TRP A 353 10.47 18.78 4.37
C TRP A 353 8.95 18.79 4.57
N LEU A 354 8.40 19.82 5.21
CA LEU A 354 6.97 19.94 5.45
C LEU A 354 6.16 19.95 4.15
N LEU A 355 6.53 20.83 3.22
CA LEU A 355 5.78 20.96 1.97
C LEU A 355 5.93 19.71 1.10
N GLY A 356 7.14 19.13 1.00
CA GLY A 356 7.38 17.89 0.29
C GLY A 356 6.55 16.74 0.86
N MET A 357 6.56 16.56 2.17
CA MET A 357 5.75 15.58 2.89
C MET A 357 4.25 15.76 2.62
N THR A 358 3.74 16.97 2.76
CA THR A 358 2.31 17.26 2.60
C THR A 358 1.86 17.05 1.15
N LEU A 359 2.62 17.51 0.17
CA LEU A 359 2.29 17.32 -1.25
C LEU A 359 2.42 15.85 -1.69
N SER A 360 3.27 15.05 -1.02
CA SER A 360 3.36 13.61 -1.30
C SER A 360 2.13 12.81 -0.86
N LEU A 361 1.23 13.39 -0.05
CA LEU A 361 -0.07 12.78 0.26
C LEU A 361 -1.03 12.77 -0.94
N VAL A 362 -0.88 13.73 -1.86
CA VAL A 362 -1.81 13.88 -2.99
C VAL A 362 -1.88 12.61 -3.86
N PRO A 363 -0.78 12.07 -4.40
CA PRO A 363 -0.87 10.89 -5.27
C PRO A 363 -1.34 9.62 -4.55
N ILE A 364 -1.23 9.54 -3.22
CA ILE A 364 -1.61 8.34 -2.45
C ILE A 364 -3.01 8.43 -1.84
N ALA A 365 -3.64 9.61 -1.82
CA ALA A 365 -4.99 9.78 -1.27
C ALA A 365 -6.09 9.09 -2.10
N GLY A 366 -5.85 8.86 -3.39
CA GLY A 366 -6.76 8.13 -4.27
C GLY A 366 -6.85 6.63 -3.99
N VAL A 367 -5.95 6.08 -3.15
CA VAL A 367 -5.88 4.65 -2.81
C VAL A 367 -6.32 4.45 -1.37
N VAL A 368 -6.74 3.24 -1.03
CA VAL A 368 -7.03 2.84 0.37
C VAL A 368 -5.80 3.14 1.23
N PRO A 369 -5.97 3.88 2.34
CA PRO A 369 -4.85 4.27 3.18
C PRO A 369 -4.12 3.06 3.77
N GLY A 370 -2.80 3.16 3.83
CA GLY A 370 -1.96 2.10 4.38
C GLY A 370 -0.53 2.57 4.56
N ASN A 371 0.15 2.06 5.60
CA ASN A 371 1.53 2.42 5.90
C ASN A 371 2.47 2.18 4.71
N ARG A 372 2.20 1.18 3.88
CA ARG A 372 2.98 0.86 2.66
C ARG A 372 3.09 2.00 1.64
N LEU A 373 2.28 3.05 1.76
CA LEU A 373 2.27 4.20 0.86
C LEU A 373 3.17 5.35 1.35
N LEU A 374 3.73 5.26 2.56
CA LEU A 374 4.33 6.38 3.28
C LEU A 374 5.81 6.67 2.95
N LEU A 375 6.44 5.97 2.00
CA LEU A 375 7.87 6.12 1.68
C LEU A 375 8.32 7.58 1.44
N PHE A 376 7.54 8.38 0.71
CA PHE A 376 7.83 9.81 0.51
C PHE A 376 7.32 10.70 1.64
N VAL A 377 6.23 10.32 2.30
CA VAL A 377 5.75 11.02 3.50
C VAL A 377 6.80 10.89 4.60
N GLY A 378 7.32 9.68 4.82
CA GLY A 378 8.39 9.36 5.78
C GLY A 378 9.67 10.14 5.50
N LEU A 379 10.04 10.32 4.23
CA LEU A 379 11.23 11.11 3.86
C LEU A 379 11.16 12.53 4.46
N GLY A 380 10.04 13.22 4.38
CA GLY A 380 9.87 14.55 4.96
C GLY A 380 9.69 14.52 6.48
N ALA A 381 8.90 13.56 6.99
CA ALA A 381 8.61 13.42 8.40
C ALA A 381 9.88 13.19 9.23
N MET A 382 10.76 12.26 8.79
CA MET A 382 12.01 11.96 9.51
C MET A 382 13.01 13.11 9.44
N GLY A 383 13.03 13.87 8.34
CA GLY A 383 13.80 15.12 8.25
C GLY A 383 13.33 16.18 9.25
N LEU A 384 12.01 16.40 9.37
CA LEU A 384 11.41 17.32 10.34
C LEU A 384 11.64 16.88 11.78
N LEU A 385 11.43 15.60 12.07
CA LEU A 385 11.61 15.05 13.40
C LEU A 385 13.06 15.21 13.88
N ALA A 386 14.02 14.87 13.04
CA ALA A 386 15.43 15.03 13.38
C ALA A 386 15.81 16.49 13.65
N GLN A 387 15.26 17.45 12.87
CA GLN A 387 15.48 18.88 13.09
C GLN A 387 14.81 19.38 14.39
N LEU A 388 13.58 18.93 14.68
CA LEU A 388 12.90 19.26 15.93
C LEU A 388 13.71 18.79 17.15
N LEU A 389 14.13 17.52 17.14
CA LEU A 389 14.94 16.93 18.22
C LEU A 389 16.27 17.65 18.39
N SER A 390 16.98 17.95 17.31
CA SER A 390 18.23 18.72 17.36
C SER A 390 18.02 20.12 17.97
N GLY A 391 16.94 20.80 17.57
CA GLY A 391 16.60 22.11 18.07
C GLY A 391 16.27 22.12 19.56
N LEU A 392 15.58 21.08 20.05
CA LEU A 392 15.25 20.91 21.47
C LEU A 392 16.49 20.61 22.33
N ILE A 393 17.48 19.88 21.78
CA ILE A 393 18.68 19.43 22.48
C ILE A 393 19.80 20.49 22.46
N GLU A 394 20.14 21.00 21.24
CA GLU A 394 21.37 21.82 21.06
C GLU A 394 21.10 23.32 21.09
N LYS A 395 19.90 23.77 20.77
CA LYS A 395 19.60 25.19 20.57
C LYS A 395 18.36 25.65 21.32
N PRO A 396 18.30 25.46 22.65
CA PRO A 396 17.12 25.83 23.43
C PRO A 396 16.75 27.32 23.30
N GLY A 397 17.69 28.20 22.97
CA GLY A 397 17.44 29.63 22.75
C GLY A 397 16.79 30.00 21.41
N LYS A 398 16.76 29.09 20.43
CA LYS A 398 16.07 29.30 19.13
C LYS A 398 14.57 29.00 19.19
N PHE A 399 14.14 28.22 20.14
CA PHE A 399 12.74 27.87 20.34
C PHE A 399 12.11 28.65 21.49
N PRO A 400 10.76 28.76 21.51
CA PRO A 400 10.09 29.42 22.61
C PRO A 400 10.49 28.83 23.97
N GLY A 401 10.97 29.67 24.89
CA GLY A 401 11.30 29.27 26.26
C GLY A 401 10.07 29.06 27.15
N ARG A 402 8.87 29.37 26.65
CA ARG A 402 7.62 29.28 27.42
C ARG A 402 7.28 27.83 27.74
N PRO A 403 6.99 27.49 29.00
CA PRO A 403 6.65 26.13 29.41
C PRO A 403 5.48 25.55 28.63
N SER A 404 4.47 26.36 28.28
CA SER A 404 3.28 25.97 27.50
C SER A 404 3.58 25.39 26.12
N TRP A 405 4.72 25.74 25.50
CA TRP A 405 5.18 25.14 24.25
C TRP A 405 6.27 24.08 24.49
N ARG A 406 7.23 24.39 25.38
CA ARG A 406 8.42 23.56 25.56
C ARG A 406 8.11 22.18 26.16
N ILE A 407 7.19 22.11 27.14
CA ILE A 407 6.81 20.84 27.77
C ILE A 407 6.13 19.92 26.74
N PRO A 408 5.07 20.32 26.03
CA PRO A 408 4.47 19.50 24.98
C PRO A 408 5.45 19.09 23.87
N ALA A 409 6.36 20.00 23.45
CA ALA A 409 7.35 19.71 22.44
C ALA A 409 8.38 18.65 22.89
N LEU A 410 8.85 18.72 24.14
CA LEU A 410 9.73 17.71 24.71
C LEU A 410 9.01 16.37 24.89
N THR A 411 7.78 16.37 25.41
CA THR A 411 6.98 15.16 25.59
C THR A 411 6.75 14.45 24.26
N LEU A 412 6.31 15.19 23.23
CA LEU A 412 6.15 14.65 21.88
C LEU A 412 7.49 14.15 21.32
N GLY A 413 8.57 14.93 21.46
CA GLY A 413 9.90 14.54 21.00
C GLY A 413 10.38 13.23 21.63
N ILE A 414 10.22 13.07 22.95
CA ILE A 414 10.55 11.83 23.66
C ILE A 414 9.67 10.67 23.16
N PHE A 415 8.37 10.88 23.07
CA PHE A 415 7.44 9.88 22.58
C PHE A 415 7.82 9.40 21.16
N LEU A 416 8.07 10.32 20.24
CA LEU A 416 8.45 9.99 18.87
C LEU A 416 9.83 9.32 18.79
N MET A 417 10.78 9.69 19.67
CA MET A 417 12.05 8.98 19.76
C MET A 417 11.88 7.54 20.24
N LEU A 418 11.08 7.32 21.30
CA LEU A 418 10.79 5.98 21.79
C LEU A 418 10.07 5.14 20.72
N PHE A 419 9.11 5.75 20.04
CA PHE A 419 8.38 5.07 18.98
C PHE A 419 9.32 4.71 17.81
N HIS A 420 9.94 5.69 17.16
CA HIS A 420 10.69 5.43 15.92
C HIS A 420 12.06 4.77 16.13
N LEU A 421 12.74 4.96 17.28
CA LEU A 421 14.06 4.36 17.51
C LEU A 421 14.04 3.06 18.30
N ILE A 422 12.94 2.75 18.99
CA ILE A 422 12.83 1.54 19.81
C ILE A 422 11.69 0.67 19.31
N LEU A 423 10.45 1.18 19.32
CA LEU A 423 9.28 0.36 19.03
C LEU A 423 9.23 -0.04 17.54
N SER A 424 9.38 0.93 16.62
CA SER A 424 9.33 0.69 15.18
C SER A 424 10.37 -0.36 14.72
N PRO A 425 11.68 -0.26 15.03
CA PRO A 425 12.64 -1.29 14.64
C PRO A 425 12.42 -2.65 15.33
N LEU A 426 11.85 -2.69 16.53
CA LEU A 426 11.48 -3.95 17.18
C LEU A 426 10.26 -4.60 16.51
N CYS A 427 9.30 -3.80 16.07
CA CYS A 427 8.10 -4.27 15.39
C CYS A 427 8.36 -4.63 13.92
N LEU A 428 9.30 -3.97 13.25
CA LEU A 428 9.55 -4.12 11.82
C LEU A 428 9.71 -5.59 11.37
N PRO A 429 10.54 -6.45 12.01
CA PRO A 429 10.64 -7.86 11.66
C PRO A 429 9.32 -8.61 11.83
N GLY A 430 8.55 -8.28 12.87
CA GLY A 430 7.24 -8.86 13.15
C GLY A 430 6.20 -8.46 12.10
N VAL A 431 6.16 -7.18 11.70
CA VAL A 431 5.27 -6.69 10.65
C VAL A 431 5.62 -7.33 9.30
N VAL A 432 6.91 -7.47 8.98
CA VAL A 432 7.37 -8.21 7.79
C VAL A 432 6.85 -9.65 7.83
N TYR A 433 7.03 -10.34 8.96
CA TYR A 433 6.62 -11.75 9.09
C TYR A 433 5.10 -11.93 9.11
N SER A 434 4.32 -10.94 9.56
CA SER A 434 2.85 -11.01 9.63
C SER A 434 2.17 -11.22 8.28
N LEU A 435 2.87 -10.92 7.18
CA LEU A 435 2.37 -11.17 5.83
C LEU A 435 2.20 -12.69 5.55
N LYS A 436 3.04 -13.54 6.15
CA LYS A 436 2.97 -15.00 5.97
C LYS A 436 1.67 -15.59 6.52
N PRO A 437 1.35 -15.44 7.82
CA PRO A 437 0.09 -15.94 8.34
C PRO A 437 -1.13 -15.32 7.63
N LEU A 438 -1.06 -14.06 7.22
CA LEU A 438 -2.14 -13.42 6.45
C LEU A 438 -2.34 -14.12 5.10
N GLY A 439 -1.27 -14.39 4.36
CA GLY A 439 -1.36 -15.12 3.09
C GLY A 439 -1.81 -16.56 3.27
N GLU A 440 -1.34 -17.25 4.31
CA GLU A 440 -1.75 -18.62 4.64
C GLU A 440 -3.24 -18.72 5.02
N PHE A 441 -3.80 -17.70 5.67
CA PHE A 441 -5.24 -17.63 5.95
C PHE A 441 -6.08 -17.76 4.68
N PHE A 442 -5.66 -17.13 3.58
CA PHE A 442 -6.37 -17.20 2.30
C PHE A 442 -5.95 -18.41 1.44
N ALA A 443 -4.71 -18.84 1.52
CA ALA A 443 -4.16 -19.90 0.66
C ALA A 443 -4.42 -21.31 1.19
N SER A 444 -4.29 -21.54 2.51
CA SER A 444 -4.42 -22.88 3.08
C SER A 444 -5.81 -23.52 2.86
N PRO A 445 -6.94 -22.77 2.90
CA PRO A 445 -8.25 -23.36 2.66
C PRO A 445 -8.44 -23.91 1.24
N VAL A 446 -7.67 -23.43 0.27
CA VAL A 446 -7.74 -23.93 -1.11
C VAL A 446 -7.43 -25.43 -1.16
N LYS A 447 -6.59 -25.95 -0.26
CA LYS A 447 -6.28 -27.38 -0.14
C LYS A 447 -7.50 -28.24 0.21
N THR A 448 -8.56 -27.67 0.78
CA THR A 448 -9.80 -28.39 1.10
C THR A 448 -10.77 -28.47 -0.09
N VAL A 449 -10.50 -27.72 -1.17
CA VAL A 449 -11.27 -27.82 -2.40
C VAL A 449 -10.81 -29.06 -3.17
N SER A 450 -11.77 -29.91 -3.58
CA SER A 450 -11.52 -31.19 -4.22
C SER A 450 -10.54 -31.12 -5.40
N ASP A 451 -9.65 -32.12 -5.50
CA ASP A 451 -8.76 -32.37 -6.64
C ASP A 451 -9.32 -33.43 -7.62
N ASP A 452 -10.58 -33.88 -7.43
CA ASP A 452 -11.24 -34.83 -8.34
C ASP A 452 -11.38 -34.20 -9.73
N PRO A 453 -10.93 -34.87 -10.82
CA PRO A 453 -11.09 -34.39 -12.19
C PRO A 453 -12.51 -34.04 -12.59
N LYS A 454 -13.54 -34.61 -11.93
CA LYS A 454 -14.95 -34.28 -12.14
C LYS A 454 -15.26 -32.81 -11.91
N ILE A 455 -14.47 -32.12 -11.03
CA ILE A 455 -14.68 -30.70 -10.73
C ILE A 455 -14.60 -29.82 -11.98
N SER A 456 -13.84 -30.23 -13.01
CA SER A 456 -13.72 -29.48 -14.27
C SER A 456 -15.02 -29.39 -15.07
N ARG A 457 -16.01 -30.21 -14.74
CA ARG A 457 -17.36 -30.17 -15.32
C ARG A 457 -18.39 -29.50 -14.40
N GLN A 458 -17.98 -29.05 -13.23
CA GLN A 458 -18.83 -28.48 -12.19
C GLN A 458 -18.63 -26.98 -12.05
N ASP A 459 -19.70 -26.25 -11.73
CA ASP A 459 -19.65 -24.88 -11.25
C ASP A 459 -19.51 -24.92 -9.72
N LEU A 460 -18.41 -24.36 -9.20
CA LEU A 460 -18.13 -24.26 -7.78
C LEU A 460 -18.79 -22.99 -7.23
N ILE A 461 -19.73 -23.16 -6.27
CA ILE A 461 -20.46 -22.07 -5.66
C ILE A 461 -20.04 -21.95 -4.19
N VAL A 462 -19.40 -20.85 -3.84
CA VAL A 462 -19.03 -20.53 -2.45
C VAL A 462 -20.04 -19.55 -1.88
N VAL A 463 -20.73 -19.93 -0.79
CA VAL A 463 -21.84 -19.11 -0.28
C VAL A 463 -21.40 -17.90 0.53
N ASN A 464 -20.36 -18.03 1.36
CA ASN A 464 -19.90 -17.02 2.31
C ASN A 464 -18.38 -16.90 2.36
N PRO A 465 -17.70 -16.53 1.25
CA PRO A 465 -16.24 -16.38 1.28
C PRO A 465 -15.82 -15.19 2.16
N PRO A 466 -14.64 -15.23 2.80
CA PRO A 466 -14.13 -14.10 3.57
C PRO A 466 -13.80 -12.89 2.69
N ASP A 467 -13.45 -13.11 1.43
CA ASP A 467 -13.15 -12.06 0.45
C ASP A 467 -13.23 -12.64 -0.97
N TYR A 468 -13.52 -11.82 -1.98
CA TYR A 468 -13.55 -12.31 -3.35
C TYR A 468 -12.14 -12.40 -3.95
N LEU A 469 -11.33 -11.35 -3.80
CA LEU A 469 -10.01 -11.25 -4.43
C LEU A 469 -9.04 -12.30 -3.87
N PHE A 470 -8.91 -12.37 -2.55
CA PHE A 470 -7.93 -13.24 -1.88
C PHE A 470 -8.47 -14.63 -1.50
N SER A 471 -9.77 -14.90 -1.69
CA SER A 471 -10.34 -16.21 -1.44
C SER A 471 -10.74 -16.91 -2.73
N ILE A 472 -11.63 -16.31 -3.51
CA ILE A 472 -12.21 -16.94 -4.70
C ILE A 472 -11.18 -17.03 -5.83
N ASN A 473 -10.50 -15.91 -6.14
CA ASN A 473 -9.49 -15.91 -7.22
C ASN A 473 -8.28 -16.78 -6.87
N LEU A 474 -7.95 -16.89 -5.57
CA LEU A 474 -6.83 -17.72 -5.14
C LEU A 474 -7.10 -19.22 -5.35
N ILE A 475 -8.36 -19.68 -5.26
CA ILE A 475 -8.72 -21.07 -5.59
C ILE A 475 -8.27 -21.40 -7.02
N GLY A 476 -8.66 -20.57 -8.00
CA GLY A 476 -8.26 -20.77 -9.39
C GLY A 476 -6.75 -20.67 -9.60
N ALA A 477 -6.13 -19.62 -9.06
CA ALA A 477 -4.71 -19.34 -9.22
C ALA A 477 -3.83 -20.48 -8.67
N LEU A 478 -4.07 -20.95 -7.44
CA LEU A 478 -3.27 -22.01 -6.83
C LEU A 478 -3.48 -23.36 -7.52
N LYS A 479 -4.73 -23.70 -7.90
CA LYS A 479 -4.98 -24.94 -8.67
C LYS A 479 -4.24 -24.95 -10.01
N ILE A 480 -4.23 -23.82 -10.74
CA ILE A 480 -3.45 -23.66 -11.98
C ILE A 480 -1.96 -23.83 -11.73
N LEU A 481 -1.42 -23.15 -10.72
CA LEU A 481 0.00 -23.20 -10.38
C LEU A 481 0.48 -24.59 -9.95
N GLU A 482 -0.42 -25.37 -9.34
CA GLU A 482 -0.15 -26.76 -8.90
C GLU A 482 -0.47 -27.81 -9.99
N GLY A 483 -0.95 -27.39 -11.17
CA GLY A 483 -1.35 -28.31 -12.25
C GLY A 483 -2.56 -29.17 -11.90
N LYS A 484 -3.40 -28.73 -10.96
CA LYS A 484 -4.57 -29.44 -10.47
C LYS A 484 -5.84 -29.10 -11.28
N PRO A 485 -6.87 -29.96 -11.25
CA PRO A 485 -8.14 -29.69 -11.90
C PRO A 485 -8.80 -28.42 -11.35
N ILE A 486 -9.39 -27.63 -12.26
CA ILE A 486 -10.07 -26.37 -11.94
C ILE A 486 -11.55 -26.53 -12.28
N ALA A 487 -12.42 -25.98 -11.45
CA ALA A 487 -13.84 -25.96 -11.73
C ALA A 487 -14.16 -25.19 -13.03
N ARG A 488 -15.25 -25.56 -13.71
CA ARG A 488 -15.73 -24.87 -14.91
C ARG A 488 -15.97 -23.37 -14.68
N SER A 489 -16.48 -23.01 -13.51
CA SER A 489 -16.51 -21.65 -12.98
C SER A 489 -16.39 -21.68 -11.45
N ILE A 490 -15.90 -20.57 -10.85
CA ILE A 490 -15.79 -20.43 -9.39
C ILE A 490 -16.54 -19.15 -9.00
N ARG A 491 -17.64 -19.27 -8.28
CA ARG A 491 -18.52 -18.15 -7.99
C ARG A 491 -18.75 -17.97 -6.50
N ALA A 492 -19.01 -16.73 -6.08
CA ALA A 492 -19.46 -16.43 -4.73
C ALA A 492 -20.84 -15.77 -4.75
N LEU A 493 -21.63 -16.05 -3.71
CA LEU A 493 -22.94 -15.41 -3.50
C LEU A 493 -22.81 -14.08 -2.74
N SER A 494 -21.69 -13.85 -2.05
CA SER A 494 -21.39 -12.61 -1.34
C SER A 494 -19.97 -12.15 -1.61
N GLY A 495 -19.68 -10.85 -1.35
CA GLY A 495 -18.38 -10.24 -1.63
C GLY A 495 -17.41 -10.24 -0.44
N GLY A 496 -17.85 -10.62 0.76
CA GLY A 496 -17.02 -10.45 1.95
C GLY A 496 -17.57 -11.07 3.23
N PRO A 497 -16.94 -10.77 4.38
CA PRO A 497 -17.13 -11.46 5.65
C PRO A 497 -18.42 -11.04 6.41
N VAL A 498 -19.47 -10.72 5.71
CA VAL A 498 -20.73 -10.18 6.27
C VAL A 498 -21.71 -11.29 6.65
N PRO A 499 -22.62 -11.07 7.63
CA PRO A 499 -23.68 -12.01 7.93
C PRO A 499 -24.63 -12.18 6.75
N LEU A 500 -25.04 -13.41 6.49
CA LEU A 500 -25.90 -13.79 5.37
C LEU A 500 -27.12 -14.57 5.84
N GLU A 501 -28.23 -14.38 5.14
CA GLU A 501 -29.40 -15.29 5.23
C GLU A 501 -29.72 -15.80 3.82
N ILE A 502 -29.69 -17.12 3.64
CA ILE A 502 -29.97 -17.79 2.37
C ILE A 502 -31.30 -18.52 2.49
N GLN A 503 -32.27 -18.12 1.68
CA GLN A 503 -33.57 -18.74 1.58
C GLN A 503 -33.74 -19.42 0.23
N ARG A 504 -34.17 -20.68 0.21
CA ARG A 504 -34.52 -21.35 -1.04
C ARG A 504 -35.96 -21.00 -1.44
N LEU A 505 -36.13 -20.47 -2.65
CA LEU A 505 -37.42 -20.05 -3.17
C LEU A 505 -38.14 -21.19 -3.91
N ASP A 506 -37.39 -21.89 -4.76
CA ASP A 506 -37.89 -23.01 -5.58
C ASP A 506 -36.74 -24.01 -5.86
N GLN A 507 -36.93 -24.91 -6.84
CA GLN A 507 -35.93 -25.93 -7.16
C GLN A 507 -34.61 -25.35 -7.67
N CYS A 508 -34.63 -24.16 -8.32
CA CYS A 508 -33.49 -23.57 -9.01
C CYS A 508 -33.08 -22.21 -8.45
N SER A 509 -33.76 -21.67 -7.43
CA SER A 509 -33.56 -20.27 -7.01
C SER A 509 -33.30 -20.13 -5.51
N LEU A 510 -32.32 -19.25 -5.22
CA LEU A 510 -31.96 -18.82 -3.86
C LEU A 510 -32.13 -17.32 -3.72
N ARG A 511 -32.71 -16.87 -2.63
CA ARG A 511 -32.66 -15.49 -2.16
C ARG A 511 -31.55 -15.37 -1.14
N VAL A 512 -30.63 -14.44 -1.35
CA VAL A 512 -29.52 -14.16 -0.42
C VAL A 512 -29.68 -12.73 0.12
N LYS A 513 -29.91 -12.63 1.42
CA LYS A 513 -29.91 -11.36 2.13
C LYS A 513 -28.54 -11.13 2.74
N ILE A 514 -27.93 -9.99 2.42
CA ILE A 514 -26.57 -9.59 2.80
C ILE A 514 -26.72 -8.45 3.80
N HIS A 515 -26.49 -8.73 5.09
CA HIS A 515 -26.68 -7.72 6.12
C HIS A 515 -25.63 -6.61 5.99
N GLY A 516 -26.11 -5.37 5.71
CA GLY A 516 -25.28 -4.20 5.47
C GLY A 516 -24.75 -4.06 4.04
N GLY A 517 -25.25 -4.89 3.08
CA GLY A 517 -25.00 -4.75 1.66
C GLY A 517 -23.75 -5.46 1.12
N LEU A 518 -23.72 -5.62 -0.21
CA LEU A 518 -22.74 -6.42 -0.95
C LEU A 518 -21.33 -5.81 -0.95
N PHE A 519 -21.24 -4.48 -0.83
CA PHE A 519 -19.97 -3.73 -1.01
C PHE A 519 -19.26 -3.41 0.31
N GLN A 520 -19.49 -4.20 1.34
CA GLN A 520 -18.76 -4.09 2.60
C GLN A 520 -17.33 -4.69 2.53
N GLY A 521 -16.49 -4.28 3.48
CA GLY A 521 -15.11 -4.74 3.58
C GLY A 521 -14.15 -3.94 2.72
N VAL A 522 -12.85 -4.21 2.88
CA VAL A 522 -11.76 -3.45 2.24
C VAL A 522 -11.82 -3.55 0.72
N THR A 523 -12.15 -4.73 0.18
CA THR A 523 -12.23 -4.99 -1.26
C THR A 523 -13.66 -4.93 -1.82
N GLY A 524 -14.66 -4.61 -0.99
CA GLY A 524 -16.07 -4.68 -1.38
C GLY A 524 -16.43 -3.87 -2.62
N ARG A 525 -15.83 -2.68 -2.78
CA ARG A 525 -16.02 -1.83 -3.96
C ARG A 525 -14.94 -1.99 -5.04
N LEU A 526 -14.06 -2.99 -4.93
CA LEU A 526 -12.98 -3.18 -5.90
C LEU A 526 -13.51 -3.31 -7.33
N TYR A 527 -14.58 -4.06 -7.52
CA TYR A 527 -15.11 -4.44 -8.82
C TYR A 527 -16.22 -3.52 -9.35
N ARG A 528 -16.69 -2.56 -8.54
CA ARG A 528 -17.72 -1.61 -8.96
C ARG A 528 -17.61 -0.27 -8.22
N SER A 529 -17.51 0.81 -9.00
CA SER A 529 -17.50 2.18 -8.48
C SER A 529 -18.92 2.69 -8.16
N GLN A 530 -18.99 3.82 -7.48
CA GLN A 530 -20.25 4.54 -7.26
C GLN A 530 -20.77 5.23 -8.54
N GLU A 531 -19.92 5.43 -9.53
CA GLU A 531 -20.28 6.04 -10.82
C GLU A 531 -21.13 5.12 -11.69
N GLU A 532 -20.99 3.81 -11.50
CA GLU A 532 -21.77 2.77 -12.22
C GLU A 532 -22.54 1.90 -11.20
N PRO A 533 -23.52 2.44 -10.44
CA PRO A 533 -24.20 1.70 -9.40
C PRO A 533 -25.06 0.57 -9.98
N LEU A 534 -25.23 -0.49 -9.21
CA LEU A 534 -26.32 -1.43 -9.47
C LEU A 534 -27.65 -0.78 -9.11
N THR A 535 -28.73 -1.15 -9.82
CA THR A 535 -30.06 -0.59 -9.60
C THR A 535 -31.05 -1.68 -9.12
N LEU A 536 -32.06 -1.24 -8.41
CA LEU A 536 -33.16 -2.12 -7.99
C LEU A 536 -33.84 -2.76 -9.22
N GLY A 537 -34.06 -4.07 -9.18
CA GLY A 537 -34.63 -4.83 -10.29
C GLY A 537 -33.65 -5.22 -11.40
N GLN A 538 -32.42 -4.69 -11.36
CA GLN A 538 -31.40 -5.04 -12.35
C GLN A 538 -31.09 -6.54 -12.28
N GLU A 539 -31.06 -7.18 -13.45
CA GLU A 539 -30.73 -8.60 -13.60
C GLU A 539 -29.49 -8.76 -14.46
N ILE A 540 -28.54 -9.53 -13.99
CA ILE A 540 -27.29 -9.85 -14.70
C ILE A 540 -27.31 -11.33 -15.01
N HIS A 541 -27.33 -11.65 -16.32
CA HIS A 541 -27.31 -13.01 -16.80
C HIS A 541 -25.89 -13.45 -17.09
N LEU A 542 -25.43 -14.52 -16.48
CA LEU A 542 -24.14 -15.16 -16.73
C LEU A 542 -24.36 -16.60 -17.21
N ARG A 543 -23.31 -17.18 -17.77
CA ARG A 543 -23.36 -18.61 -18.11
C ARG A 543 -23.56 -19.42 -16.82
N GLY A 544 -24.73 -20.08 -16.68
CA GLY A 544 -25.06 -20.93 -15.53
C GLY A 544 -25.55 -20.20 -14.26
N LEU A 545 -25.80 -18.88 -14.33
CA LEU A 545 -26.32 -18.11 -13.21
C LEU A 545 -27.00 -16.83 -13.69
N SER A 546 -28.17 -16.48 -13.17
CA SER A 546 -28.66 -15.10 -13.18
C SER A 546 -28.74 -14.54 -11.75
N ALA A 547 -28.44 -13.25 -11.61
CA ALA A 547 -28.47 -12.54 -10.33
C ALA A 547 -29.35 -11.29 -10.49
N ARG A 548 -30.46 -11.23 -9.75
CA ARG A 548 -31.41 -10.11 -9.75
C ARG A 548 -31.39 -9.40 -8.41
N VAL A 549 -31.15 -8.09 -8.44
CA VAL A 549 -31.18 -7.23 -7.24
C VAL A 549 -32.62 -6.96 -6.85
N THR A 550 -33.00 -7.36 -5.63
CA THR A 550 -34.39 -7.21 -5.11
C THR A 550 -34.50 -6.22 -3.97
N ARG A 551 -33.38 -5.85 -3.33
CA ARG A 551 -33.30 -4.80 -2.31
C ARG A 551 -31.95 -4.11 -2.34
N MET A 552 -31.93 -2.81 -2.08
CA MET A 552 -30.72 -1.96 -2.03
C MET A 552 -30.55 -1.38 -0.64
N ASP A 553 -29.30 -1.30 -0.18
CA ASP A 553 -28.84 -0.41 0.86
C ASP A 553 -28.37 0.89 0.23
N GLN A 554 -28.54 2.03 0.93
CA GLN A 554 -28.20 3.35 0.37
C GLN A 554 -26.70 3.54 0.16
N ASP A 555 -25.86 2.98 1.05
CA ASP A 555 -24.41 3.20 1.07
C ASP A 555 -23.61 2.02 0.51
N TYR A 556 -24.10 0.78 0.72
CA TYR A 556 -23.32 -0.44 0.51
C TYR A 556 -23.85 -1.33 -0.62
N GLY A 557 -24.75 -0.82 -1.45
CA GLY A 557 -25.26 -1.50 -2.66
C GLY A 557 -26.31 -2.58 -2.37
N PRO A 558 -26.36 -3.68 -3.18
CA PRO A 558 -27.39 -4.71 -3.02
C PRO A 558 -27.41 -5.32 -1.62
N GLU A 559 -28.56 -5.24 -0.94
CA GLU A 559 -28.82 -5.89 0.34
C GLU A 559 -29.50 -7.26 0.18
N GLU A 560 -30.24 -7.44 -0.93
CA GLU A 560 -30.88 -8.71 -1.26
C GLU A 560 -30.74 -9.00 -2.76
N VAL A 561 -30.35 -10.24 -3.07
CA VAL A 561 -30.15 -10.72 -4.45
C VAL A 561 -30.83 -12.07 -4.59
N VAL A 562 -31.60 -12.25 -5.68
CA VAL A 562 -32.14 -13.54 -6.08
C VAL A 562 -31.23 -14.14 -7.15
N TYR A 563 -30.68 -15.30 -6.84
CA TYR A 563 -29.87 -16.11 -7.76
C TYR A 563 -30.72 -17.22 -8.35
N ARG A 564 -30.67 -17.36 -9.69
CA ARG A 564 -31.34 -18.43 -10.42
C ARG A 564 -30.33 -19.24 -11.21
N PHE A 565 -30.42 -20.55 -11.07
CA PHE A 565 -29.59 -21.53 -11.78
C PHE A 565 -30.41 -22.20 -12.88
N PRO A 566 -29.78 -22.65 -13.99
CA PRO A 566 -30.48 -23.31 -15.08
C PRO A 566 -30.89 -24.75 -14.76
N VAL A 567 -30.42 -25.30 -13.65
CA VAL A 567 -30.63 -26.67 -13.17
C VAL A 567 -31.07 -26.66 -11.71
N PRO A 568 -31.72 -27.73 -11.19
CA PRO A 568 -32.00 -27.86 -9.76
C PRO A 568 -30.73 -27.70 -8.92
N LEU A 569 -30.86 -27.16 -7.69
CA LEU A 569 -29.74 -26.88 -6.82
C LEU A 569 -28.97 -28.13 -6.36
N GLU A 570 -29.55 -29.30 -6.47
CA GLU A 570 -28.96 -30.61 -6.19
C GLU A 570 -28.27 -31.25 -7.40
N ASP A 571 -28.32 -30.60 -8.57
CA ASP A 571 -27.71 -31.14 -9.79
C ASP A 571 -26.20 -31.37 -9.62
N ALA A 572 -25.70 -32.51 -10.12
CA ALA A 572 -24.31 -32.91 -10.00
C ALA A 572 -23.32 -31.94 -10.69
N SER A 573 -23.81 -31.06 -11.58
CA SER A 573 -23.01 -29.99 -12.19
C SER A 573 -22.76 -28.81 -11.26
N LEU A 574 -23.43 -28.72 -10.10
CA LEU A 574 -23.24 -27.70 -9.09
C LEU A 574 -22.49 -28.29 -7.89
N ARG A 575 -21.40 -27.66 -7.50
CA ARG A 575 -20.63 -28.01 -6.29
C ARG A 575 -20.75 -26.87 -5.29
N TRP A 576 -21.46 -27.10 -4.18
CA TRP A 576 -21.69 -26.09 -3.15
C TRP A 576 -20.67 -26.20 -2.04
N LEU A 577 -20.06 -25.06 -1.67
CA LEU A 577 -19.15 -24.93 -0.54
C LEU A 577 -19.57 -23.75 0.34
N LYS A 578 -19.28 -23.86 1.64
CA LYS A 578 -19.30 -22.75 2.60
C LYS A 578 -17.94 -22.61 3.26
N TRP A 579 -17.60 -21.39 3.63
CA TRP A 579 -16.48 -21.16 4.52
C TRP A 579 -16.90 -21.42 5.96
N GLU A 580 -16.17 -22.28 6.62
CA GLU A 580 -16.41 -22.61 8.02
C GLU A 580 -15.07 -22.89 8.71
N LYS A 581 -14.78 -22.16 9.80
CA LYS A 581 -13.56 -22.34 10.61
C LYS A 581 -12.27 -22.42 9.77
N GLY A 582 -12.11 -21.55 8.74
CA GLY A 582 -10.90 -21.45 7.91
C GLY A 582 -10.72 -22.57 6.89
N THR A 583 -11.79 -23.23 6.51
CA THR A 583 -11.80 -24.28 5.49
C THR A 583 -13.03 -24.15 4.60
N TYR A 584 -12.94 -24.68 3.39
CA TYR A 584 -14.12 -24.86 2.54
C TYR A 584 -14.71 -26.24 2.81
N VAL A 585 -15.95 -26.27 3.30
CA VAL A 585 -16.69 -27.52 3.55
C VAL A 585 -17.91 -27.60 2.65
N PRO A 586 -18.41 -28.82 2.32
CA PRO A 586 -19.63 -28.98 1.55
C PRO A 586 -20.81 -28.24 2.19
N PHE A 587 -21.63 -27.58 1.36
CA PHE A 587 -22.86 -26.94 1.74
C PHE A 587 -24.03 -27.63 1.04
N ILE A 588 -25.11 -27.85 1.75
CA ILE A 588 -26.37 -28.39 1.19
C ILE A 588 -27.39 -27.26 1.22
N PRO A 589 -27.92 -26.82 0.06
CA PRO A 589 -29.00 -25.85 0.03
C PRO A 589 -30.18 -26.26 0.89
N PRO A 590 -30.82 -25.33 1.61
CA PRO A 590 -31.97 -25.69 2.48
C PRO A 590 -33.15 -26.21 1.67
N PRO A 591 -34.12 -26.93 2.31
CA PRO A 591 -35.38 -27.29 1.66
C PRO A 591 -36.12 -26.06 1.14
N ILE A 592 -36.99 -26.24 0.13
CA ILE A 592 -37.80 -25.17 -0.45
C ILE A 592 -38.60 -24.46 0.65
N GLY A 593 -38.59 -23.13 0.66
CA GLY A 593 -39.21 -22.26 1.64
C GLY A 593 -38.45 -22.10 2.96
N LYS A 594 -37.38 -22.87 3.19
CA LYS A 594 -36.56 -22.77 4.40
C LYS A 594 -35.36 -21.83 4.18
N SER A 595 -34.84 -21.28 5.29
CA SER A 595 -33.65 -20.43 5.28
C SER A 595 -32.55 -20.96 6.22
N VAL A 596 -31.31 -20.59 5.93
CA VAL A 596 -30.13 -20.81 6.76
C VAL A 596 -29.41 -19.49 6.95
N ARG A 597 -28.90 -19.25 8.16
CA ARG A 597 -28.15 -18.02 8.50
C ARG A 597 -26.67 -18.32 8.74
N PHE A 598 -25.83 -17.41 8.29
CA PHE A 598 -24.40 -17.41 8.54
C PHE A 598 -24.06 -16.17 9.35
N SER A 599 -23.31 -16.33 10.42
CA SER A 599 -22.66 -15.21 11.10
C SER A 599 -21.58 -14.61 10.19
N GLY A 600 -21.29 -13.34 10.38
CA GLY A 600 -20.11 -12.71 9.74
C GLY A 600 -18.83 -13.43 10.16
N ILE A 601 -17.84 -13.39 9.31
CA ILE A 601 -16.50 -13.91 9.60
C ILE A 601 -15.76 -12.80 10.38
N ASP A 602 -15.34 -13.09 11.60
CA ASP A 602 -14.54 -12.15 12.39
C ASP A 602 -13.12 -12.07 11.79
N PRO A 603 -12.65 -10.90 11.37
CA PRO A 603 -11.26 -10.73 10.93
C PRO A 603 -10.24 -11.15 12.00
N PHE A 604 -10.59 -11.11 13.30
CA PHE A 604 -9.74 -11.54 14.41
C PHE A 604 -9.71 -13.07 14.61
N ASP A 605 -10.62 -13.84 14.04
CA ASP A 605 -10.56 -15.32 14.01
C ASP A 605 -9.25 -15.80 13.38
N PHE A 606 -8.64 -14.98 12.54
CA PHE A 606 -7.32 -15.18 11.99
C PHE A 606 -6.22 -15.26 13.06
N PHE A 607 -6.23 -14.35 14.04
CA PHE A 607 -5.21 -14.30 15.09
C PHE A 607 -5.40 -15.34 16.19
N GLN A 608 -6.65 -15.81 16.42
CA GLN A 608 -6.94 -16.78 17.47
C GLN A 608 -6.45 -18.20 17.15
N ARG A 609 -6.16 -18.53 15.89
CA ARG A 609 -5.77 -19.88 15.45
C ARG A 609 -4.28 -20.18 15.56
N GLN A 610 -3.46 -19.24 15.99
CA GLN A 610 -2.01 -19.41 16.18
C GLN A 610 -1.62 -19.66 17.64
N GLY A 611 -2.56 -19.96 18.53
CA GLY A 611 -2.25 -20.54 19.83
C GLY A 611 -1.65 -21.95 19.62
N PRO A 612 -0.60 -22.33 20.40
CA PRO A 612 0.05 -23.62 20.24
C PRO A 612 -0.97 -24.76 20.44
N SER A 613 -1.12 -25.62 19.42
CA SER A 613 -1.76 -26.93 19.55
C SER A 613 -0.82 -27.90 20.27
#